data_4569b6acc69dbfffae9727898c3587a7
#
_entry.id   4569b6acc69dbfffae9727898c3587a7
#
_cell.length_a   1.000
_cell.length_b   1.000
_cell.length_c   1.000
_cell.angle_alpha   90.00
_cell.angle_beta   90.00
_cell.angle_gamma   90.00
#
_symmetry.space_group_name_H-M   'P 1'
#
loop_
_entity.id
_entity.type
_entity.pdbx_description
1 polymer ?
#
loop_
_entity_poly.entity_id
_entity_poly.type
_entity_poly.pdbx_seq_one_letter_code
_entity_poly.pdbx_strand_id
1 'polypeptide(L)'
;MDNVLEAIDLLGTAANIAHKNLVFSTVGDRRVFERLPQGRVKPALALSLHSTRAELRAQLLPKAPRIDPDELVALAETYARATGYPIQYQWTLLEGINDGDDELDGIVRLLAGKYAVMNFIPCNEVEGGAYRRPSQERTMAMSLHLYRHGILAKLRQSAGQDIDGGCGQLRARSIAQAA
;
A
#
# COMPACT_ATOMS: atom_id res chain seq x y z
N MET A 1 16.21 3.98 -9.88
CA MET A 1 16.05 4.78 -8.63
C MET A 1 16.51 6.22 -8.86
N ASP A 2 17.61 6.50 -9.53
CA ASP A 2 18.15 7.85 -9.72
C ASP A 2 17.17 8.80 -10.39
N ASN A 3 16.59 8.44 -11.53
CA ASN A 3 15.58 9.27 -12.22
C ASN A 3 14.36 9.60 -11.33
N VAL A 4 14.00 8.70 -10.41
CA VAL A 4 12.87 8.94 -9.48
C VAL A 4 13.26 9.97 -8.43
N LEU A 5 14.45 9.87 -7.86
CA LEU A 5 14.96 10.85 -6.89
C LEU A 5 15.12 12.24 -7.51
N GLU A 6 15.62 12.28 -8.74
CA GLU A 6 15.73 13.52 -9.51
C GLU A 6 14.36 14.15 -9.77
N ALA A 7 13.37 13.35 -10.18
CA ALA A 7 12.00 13.81 -10.37
C ALA A 7 11.38 14.35 -9.07
N ILE A 8 11.58 13.66 -7.95
CA ILE A 8 11.11 14.13 -6.63
C ILE A 8 11.76 15.46 -6.27
N ASP A 9 13.08 15.58 -6.46
CA ASP A 9 13.80 16.81 -6.17
C ASP A 9 13.31 17.97 -7.05
N LEU A 10 13.15 17.75 -8.35
CA LEU A 10 12.62 18.74 -9.29
C LEU A 10 11.20 19.21 -8.90
N LEU A 11 10.32 18.27 -8.56
CA LEU A 11 8.95 18.59 -8.18
C LEU A 11 8.87 19.37 -6.87
N GLY A 12 9.67 19.02 -5.88
CA GLY A 12 9.67 19.68 -4.58
C GLY A 12 10.47 20.98 -4.53
N THR A 13 11.37 21.22 -5.50
CA THR A 13 12.19 22.44 -5.57
C THR A 13 11.74 23.36 -6.70
N ALA A 14 12.04 23.04 -7.95
CA ALA A 14 11.75 23.92 -9.09
C ALA A 14 10.24 24.08 -9.34
N ALA A 15 9.44 23.01 -9.21
CA ALA A 15 7.99 23.09 -9.33
C ALA A 15 7.28 23.55 -8.04
N ASN A 16 8.02 23.76 -6.95
CA ASN A 16 7.53 24.25 -5.66
C ASN A 16 6.31 23.50 -5.10
N ILE A 17 6.26 22.18 -5.31
CA ILE A 17 5.22 21.34 -4.73
C ILE A 17 5.61 21.01 -3.29
N ALA A 18 4.72 21.32 -2.33
CA ALA A 18 4.98 21.02 -0.93
C ALA A 18 5.23 19.51 -0.72
N HIS A 19 6.26 19.17 0.07
CA HIS A 19 6.70 17.77 0.29
C HIS A 19 5.55 16.84 0.72
N LYS A 20 4.63 17.34 1.57
CA LYS A 20 3.44 16.59 2.01
C LYS A 20 2.46 16.22 0.88
N ASN A 21 2.52 16.94 -0.24
CA ASN A 21 1.67 16.71 -1.41
C ASN A 21 2.34 15.77 -2.43
N LEU A 22 3.62 15.47 -2.24
CA LEU A 22 4.34 14.46 -3.00
C LEU A 22 4.21 13.13 -2.28
N VAL A 23 3.68 12.13 -2.96
CA VAL A 23 3.55 10.76 -2.42
C VAL A 23 4.35 9.82 -3.30
N PHE A 24 5.36 9.20 -2.71
CA PHE A 24 6.13 8.16 -3.37
C PHE A 24 5.57 6.78 -3.04
N SER A 25 5.11 6.05 -4.06
CA SER A 25 4.57 4.69 -3.90
C SER A 25 5.65 3.64 -4.15
N THR A 26 5.73 2.66 -3.27
CA THR A 26 6.72 1.57 -3.36
C THR A 26 6.14 0.24 -2.89
N VAL A 27 6.68 -0.85 -3.43
CA VAL A 27 6.45 -2.21 -2.94
C VAL A 27 7.45 -2.61 -1.83
N GLY A 28 8.33 -1.69 -1.43
CA GLY A 28 9.37 -1.93 -0.44
C GLY A 28 10.66 -2.44 -1.06
N ASP A 29 11.58 -1.51 -1.36
CA ASP A 29 12.96 -1.78 -1.77
C ASP A 29 13.86 -1.10 -0.72
N ARG A 30 14.87 -1.81 -0.17
CA ARG A 30 15.78 -1.23 0.84
C ARG A 30 16.41 0.06 0.37
N ARG A 31 16.73 0.17 -0.93
CA ARG A 31 17.29 1.41 -1.53
C ARG A 31 16.39 2.62 -1.37
N VAL A 32 15.07 2.43 -1.26
CA VAL A 32 14.11 3.52 -0.99
C VAL A 32 14.38 4.10 0.40
N PHE A 33 14.49 3.24 1.39
CA PHE A 33 14.69 3.65 2.79
C PHE A 33 16.11 4.15 3.07
N GLU A 34 17.08 3.72 2.29
CA GLU A 34 18.48 4.22 2.37
C GLU A 34 18.62 5.59 1.71
N ARG A 35 18.04 5.79 0.53
CA ARG A 35 18.33 6.95 -0.31
C ARG A 35 17.33 8.10 -0.17
N LEU A 36 16.04 7.79 -0.02
CA LEU A 36 14.99 8.80 0.08
C LEU A 36 15.18 9.77 1.26
N PRO A 37 15.61 9.31 2.47
CA PRO A 37 15.89 10.20 3.60
C PRO A 37 17.05 11.16 3.37
N GLN A 38 17.95 10.86 2.43
CA GLN A 38 19.13 11.69 2.12
C GLN A 38 18.78 12.84 1.17
N GLY A 39 17.65 12.76 0.45
CA GLY A 39 17.20 13.81 -0.48
C GLY A 39 16.83 15.12 0.24
N ARG A 40 16.88 16.22 -0.47
CA ARG A 40 16.40 17.53 0.01
C ARG A 40 14.88 17.51 0.18
N VAL A 41 14.19 16.88 -0.76
CA VAL A 41 12.74 16.71 -0.78
C VAL A 41 12.39 15.35 -0.16
N LYS A 42 11.54 15.35 0.87
CA LYS A 42 11.13 14.16 1.58
C LYS A 42 9.62 13.95 1.39
N PRO A 43 9.21 13.19 0.37
CA PRO A 43 7.79 12.96 0.11
C PRO A 43 7.15 12.08 1.19
N ALA A 44 5.83 12.12 1.31
CA ALA A 44 5.09 11.10 2.03
C ALA A 44 5.28 9.73 1.33
N LEU A 45 5.28 8.65 2.10
CA LEU A 45 5.53 7.31 1.57
C LEU A 45 4.25 6.46 1.59
N ALA A 46 3.89 5.90 0.43
CA ALA A 46 2.86 4.89 0.29
C ALA A 46 3.52 3.52 0.07
N LEU A 47 3.28 2.58 0.98
CA LEU A 47 3.92 1.27 0.99
C LEU A 47 2.90 0.16 0.76
N SER A 48 3.05 -0.58 -0.35
CA SER A 48 2.24 -1.75 -0.66
C SER A 48 2.64 -2.91 0.27
N LEU A 49 1.79 -3.19 1.27
CA LEU A 49 2.02 -4.28 2.24
C LEU A 49 1.28 -5.55 1.82
N HIS A 50 -0.01 -5.50 1.67
CA HIS A 50 -0.96 -6.51 1.19
C HIS A 50 -1.04 -7.82 1.98
N SER A 51 -0.08 -8.14 2.84
CA SER A 51 -0.10 -9.24 3.80
C SER A 51 0.93 -9.01 4.91
N THR A 52 0.64 -9.52 6.10
CA THR A 52 1.57 -9.57 7.24
C THR A 52 2.42 -10.84 7.24
N ARG A 53 2.10 -11.79 6.35
CA ARG A 53 2.80 -13.06 6.15
C ARG A 53 3.73 -12.95 4.95
N ALA A 54 5.01 -13.26 5.14
CA ALA A 54 6.04 -13.12 4.10
C ALA A 54 5.73 -13.94 2.83
N GLU A 55 5.24 -15.18 3.01
CA GLU A 55 4.91 -16.10 1.93
C GLU A 55 3.74 -15.59 1.09
N LEU A 56 2.65 -15.16 1.76
CA LEU A 56 1.49 -14.64 1.04
C LEU A 56 1.81 -13.32 0.34
N ARG A 57 2.53 -12.43 1.04
CA ARG A 57 3.01 -11.18 0.43
C ARG A 57 3.82 -11.45 -0.83
N ALA A 58 4.67 -12.47 -0.80
CA ALA A 58 5.49 -12.87 -1.93
C ALA A 58 4.68 -13.42 -3.11
N GLN A 59 3.56 -14.07 -2.85
CA GLN A 59 2.62 -14.54 -3.88
C GLN A 59 1.86 -13.35 -4.49
N LEU A 60 1.37 -12.43 -3.66
CA LEU A 60 0.63 -11.25 -4.10
C LEU A 60 1.51 -10.23 -4.84
N LEU A 61 2.78 -10.15 -4.47
CA LEU A 61 3.76 -9.23 -5.05
C LEU A 61 4.98 -9.99 -5.59
N PRO A 62 4.84 -10.79 -6.66
CA PRO A 62 5.90 -11.70 -7.13
C PRO A 62 7.16 -11.00 -7.62
N LYS A 63 7.05 -9.72 -8.00
CA LYS A 63 8.18 -8.90 -8.48
C LYS A 63 8.77 -7.99 -7.39
N ALA A 64 8.19 -7.97 -6.18
CA ALA A 64 8.74 -7.19 -5.07
C ALA A 64 9.99 -7.86 -4.48
N PRO A 65 10.94 -7.09 -3.97
CA PRO A 65 12.03 -7.65 -3.16
C PRO A 65 11.51 -8.48 -2.00
N ARG A 66 12.19 -9.58 -1.69
CA ARG A 66 11.87 -10.46 -0.56
C ARG A 66 12.39 -9.80 0.72
N ILE A 67 11.54 -9.03 1.37
CA ILE A 67 11.80 -8.38 2.65
C ILE A 67 10.68 -8.84 3.59
N ASP A 68 11.07 -9.26 4.79
CA ASP A 68 10.10 -9.63 5.82
C ASP A 68 9.21 -8.44 6.18
N PRO A 69 7.89 -8.63 6.37
CA PRO A 69 6.98 -7.55 6.74
C PRO A 69 7.39 -6.79 8.02
N ASP A 70 7.95 -7.47 9.02
CA ASP A 70 8.42 -6.83 10.25
C ASP A 70 9.61 -5.90 9.96
N GLU A 71 10.58 -6.35 9.17
CA GLU A 71 11.72 -5.52 8.74
C GLU A 71 11.23 -4.35 7.90
N LEU A 72 10.32 -4.60 6.96
CA LEU A 72 9.79 -3.57 6.07
C LEU A 72 9.07 -2.47 6.84
N VAL A 73 8.27 -2.84 7.84
CA VAL A 73 7.56 -1.89 8.70
C VAL A 73 8.53 -1.13 9.61
N ALA A 74 9.60 -1.75 10.10
CA ALA A 74 10.63 -1.07 10.89
C ALA A 74 11.37 -0.01 10.08
N LEU A 75 11.77 -0.32 8.85
CA LEU A 75 12.38 0.64 7.92
C LEU A 75 11.45 1.81 7.61
N ALA A 76 10.18 1.52 7.36
CA ALA A 76 9.16 2.52 7.07
C ALA A 76 8.89 3.44 8.27
N GLU A 77 8.82 2.89 9.48
CA GLU A 77 8.66 3.68 10.71
C GLU A 77 9.83 4.64 10.94
N THR A 78 11.05 4.18 10.70
CA THR A 78 12.24 5.06 10.75
C THR A 78 12.09 6.25 9.81
N TYR A 79 11.64 6.00 8.58
CA TYR A 79 11.37 7.07 7.61
C TYR A 79 10.25 8.01 8.09
N ALA A 80 9.13 7.47 8.60
CA ALA A 80 8.02 8.27 9.10
C ALA A 80 8.43 9.22 10.20
N ARG A 81 9.20 8.73 11.18
CA ARG A 81 9.68 9.56 12.31
C ARG A 81 10.67 10.63 11.87
N ALA A 82 11.54 10.30 10.91
CA ALA A 82 12.51 11.26 10.37
C ALA A 82 11.87 12.37 9.54
N THR A 83 10.74 12.11 8.87
CA THR A 83 10.09 13.06 7.96
C THR A 83 8.88 13.77 8.55
N GLY A 84 8.29 13.23 9.62
CA GLY A 84 7.05 13.74 10.21
C GLY A 84 5.80 13.43 9.38
N TYR A 85 5.87 12.47 8.42
CA TYR A 85 4.73 12.01 7.63
C TYR A 85 4.41 10.55 7.95
N PRO A 86 3.13 10.21 8.23
CA PRO A 86 2.75 8.83 8.48
C PRO A 86 2.95 7.98 7.22
N ILE A 87 3.39 6.75 7.40
CA ILE A 87 3.40 5.77 6.31
C ILE A 87 1.96 5.43 5.93
N GLN A 88 1.68 5.49 4.64
CA GLN A 88 0.39 5.09 4.07
C GLN A 88 0.51 3.64 3.58
N TYR A 89 0.19 2.67 4.45
CA TYR A 89 0.17 1.27 4.04
C TYR A 89 -0.99 1.02 3.09
N GLN A 90 -0.71 0.48 1.91
CA GLN A 90 -1.72 0.13 0.92
C GLN A 90 -2.00 -1.37 1.03
N TRP A 91 -3.28 -1.72 1.13
CA TRP A 91 -3.72 -3.09 1.29
C TRP A 91 -4.92 -3.36 0.37
N THR A 92 -4.67 -4.04 -0.74
CA THR A 92 -5.77 -4.52 -1.60
C THR A 92 -6.43 -5.69 -0.91
N LEU A 93 -7.70 -5.53 -0.56
CA LEU A 93 -8.49 -6.57 0.09
C LEU A 93 -8.98 -7.59 -0.92
N LEU A 94 -8.71 -8.87 -0.64
CA LEU A 94 -9.03 -10.03 -1.45
C LEU A 94 -9.77 -11.04 -0.57
N GLU A 95 -11.03 -11.35 -0.92
CA GLU A 95 -11.91 -12.24 -0.15
C GLU A 95 -11.27 -13.61 0.05
N GLY A 96 -11.24 -14.08 1.30
CA GLY A 96 -10.71 -15.37 1.71
C GLY A 96 -9.19 -15.53 1.56
N ILE A 97 -8.47 -14.46 1.22
CA ILE A 97 -7.02 -14.50 1.00
C ILE A 97 -6.27 -13.70 2.05
N ASN A 98 -6.56 -12.40 2.15
CA ASN A 98 -5.86 -11.49 3.07
C ASN A 98 -6.84 -10.59 3.87
N ASP A 99 -8.08 -11.01 3.98
CA ASP A 99 -9.12 -10.36 4.76
C ASP A 99 -9.49 -11.14 6.04
N GLY A 100 -8.71 -12.16 6.41
CA GLY A 100 -8.90 -12.99 7.60
C GLY A 100 -8.54 -12.26 8.91
N ASP A 101 -8.97 -12.83 10.04
CA ASP A 101 -8.66 -12.29 11.37
C ASP A 101 -7.17 -12.45 11.71
N ASP A 102 -6.50 -13.47 11.20
CA ASP A 102 -5.07 -13.67 11.29
C ASP A 102 -4.26 -12.50 10.69
N GLU A 103 -4.72 -11.97 9.55
CA GLU A 103 -4.11 -10.77 8.96
C GLU A 103 -4.44 -9.51 9.76
N LEU A 104 -5.65 -9.40 10.33
CA LEU A 104 -5.98 -8.28 11.22
C LEU A 104 -5.09 -8.25 12.47
N ASP A 105 -4.91 -9.40 13.12
CA ASP A 105 -4.02 -9.52 14.28
C ASP A 105 -2.56 -9.21 13.88
N GLY A 106 -2.17 -9.67 12.70
CA GLY A 106 -0.86 -9.35 12.13
C GLY A 106 -0.68 -7.85 11.88
N ILE A 107 -1.69 -7.15 11.34
CA ILE A 107 -1.64 -5.69 11.15
C ILE A 107 -1.56 -4.98 12.50
N VAL A 108 -2.34 -5.38 13.50
CA VAL A 108 -2.28 -4.81 14.84
C VAL A 108 -0.88 -5.00 15.43
N ARG A 109 -0.33 -6.22 15.37
CA ARG A 109 1.03 -6.51 15.84
C ARG A 109 2.08 -5.62 15.17
N LEU A 110 1.97 -5.44 13.86
CA LEU A 110 2.95 -4.67 13.08
C LEU A 110 2.84 -3.15 13.29
N LEU A 111 1.60 -2.62 13.39
CA LEU A 111 1.36 -1.18 13.27
C LEU A 111 0.96 -0.49 14.57
N ALA A 112 0.65 -1.21 15.66
CA ALA A 112 0.29 -0.59 16.93
C ALA A 112 1.43 0.33 17.43
N GLY A 113 1.06 1.57 17.77
CA GLY A 113 2.00 2.60 18.23
C GLY A 113 2.92 3.20 17.16
N LYS A 114 2.79 2.78 15.90
CA LYS A 114 3.55 3.35 14.79
C LYS A 114 2.88 4.54 14.14
N TYR A 115 3.67 5.40 13.50
CA TYR A 115 3.16 6.55 12.78
C TYR A 115 2.69 6.15 11.39
N ALA A 116 1.48 5.63 11.31
CA ALA A 116 0.96 4.91 10.17
C ALA A 116 -0.53 5.16 9.90
N VAL A 117 -0.93 4.98 8.65
CA VAL A 117 -2.32 4.91 8.19
C VAL A 117 -2.47 3.67 7.33
N MET A 118 -3.46 2.82 7.64
CA MET A 118 -3.84 1.70 6.79
C MET A 118 -4.89 2.14 5.76
N ASN A 119 -4.60 1.97 4.49
CA ASN A 119 -5.56 2.20 3.40
C ASN A 119 -6.06 0.85 2.88
N PHE A 120 -7.26 0.46 3.25
CA PHE A 120 -7.94 -0.68 2.66
C PHE A 120 -8.54 -0.32 1.29
N ILE A 121 -8.23 -1.12 0.30
CA ILE A 121 -8.64 -0.94 -1.09
C ILE A 121 -9.33 -2.23 -1.53
N PRO A 122 -10.67 -2.35 -1.39
CA PRO A 122 -11.38 -3.51 -1.91
C PRO A 122 -11.06 -3.72 -3.39
N CYS A 123 -10.69 -4.94 -3.78
CA CYS A 123 -10.28 -5.20 -5.16
C CYS A 123 -11.43 -4.91 -6.14
N ASN A 124 -11.07 -4.51 -7.35
CA ASN A 124 -12.01 -4.52 -8.46
C ASN A 124 -11.99 -5.91 -9.08
N GLU A 125 -13.16 -6.52 -9.16
CA GLU A 125 -13.31 -7.81 -9.79
C GLU A 125 -13.07 -7.69 -11.29
N VAL A 126 -12.44 -8.72 -11.85
CA VAL A 126 -12.21 -8.86 -13.28
C VAL A 126 -12.95 -10.11 -13.74
N GLU A 127 -13.68 -10.01 -14.84
CA GLU A 127 -14.38 -11.15 -15.41
C GLU A 127 -13.40 -12.32 -15.66
N GLY A 128 -13.71 -13.50 -15.15
CA GLY A 128 -12.79 -14.65 -15.18
C GLY A 128 -11.60 -14.58 -14.22
N GLY A 129 -11.45 -13.50 -13.44
CA GLY A 129 -10.36 -13.35 -12.48
C GLY A 129 -10.50 -14.24 -11.25
N ALA A 130 -9.35 -14.60 -10.66
CA ALA A 130 -9.28 -15.45 -9.47
C ALA A 130 -9.62 -14.71 -8.16
N TYR A 131 -9.61 -13.40 -8.13
CA TYR A 131 -9.80 -12.60 -6.93
C TYR A 131 -11.23 -12.08 -6.82
N ARG A 132 -11.77 -12.12 -5.60
CA ARG A 132 -13.09 -11.61 -5.25
C ARG A 132 -12.96 -10.43 -4.29
N ARG A 133 -13.92 -9.54 -4.36
CA ARG A 133 -14.04 -8.41 -3.44
C ARG A 133 -14.69 -8.87 -2.14
N PRO A 134 -14.11 -8.59 -0.96
CA PRO A 134 -14.78 -8.83 0.31
C PRO A 134 -16.09 -8.05 0.44
N SER A 135 -17.01 -8.56 1.25
CA SER A 135 -18.25 -7.85 1.55
C SER A 135 -17.99 -6.50 2.21
N GLN A 136 -18.95 -5.60 2.07
CA GLN A 136 -18.88 -4.29 2.70
C GLN A 136 -18.82 -4.42 4.23
N GLU A 137 -19.61 -5.35 4.80
CA GLU A 137 -19.63 -5.63 6.23
C GLU A 137 -18.25 -6.09 6.72
N ARG A 138 -17.61 -7.03 5.99
CA ARG A 138 -16.25 -7.49 6.33
C ARG A 138 -15.25 -6.34 6.30
N THR A 139 -15.26 -5.56 5.25
CA THR A 139 -14.34 -4.42 5.09
C THR A 139 -14.53 -3.37 6.19
N MET A 140 -15.77 -3.08 6.55
CA MET A 140 -16.09 -2.17 7.66
C MET A 140 -15.66 -2.74 9.01
N ALA A 141 -15.90 -4.04 9.26
CA ALA A 141 -15.48 -4.72 10.47
C ALA A 141 -13.96 -4.69 10.65
N MET A 142 -13.19 -4.91 9.58
CA MET A 142 -11.73 -4.79 9.57
C MET A 142 -11.28 -3.38 9.94
N SER A 143 -11.89 -2.36 9.34
CA SER A 143 -11.55 -0.97 9.64
C SER A 143 -11.85 -0.60 11.09
N LEU A 144 -12.99 -1.04 11.62
CA LEU A 144 -13.39 -0.82 13.01
C LEU A 144 -12.47 -1.55 13.99
N HIS A 145 -12.05 -2.77 13.65
CA HIS A 145 -11.09 -3.54 14.45
C HIS A 145 -9.77 -2.76 14.61
N LEU A 146 -9.19 -2.28 13.52
CA LEU A 146 -7.96 -1.48 13.57
C LEU A 146 -8.14 -0.18 14.37
N TYR A 147 -9.27 0.50 14.18
CA TYR A 147 -9.58 1.71 14.94
C TYR A 147 -9.61 1.47 16.45
N ARG A 148 -10.22 0.36 16.90
CA ARG A 148 -10.25 -0.03 18.33
C ARG A 148 -8.85 -0.29 18.90
N HIS A 149 -7.88 -0.63 18.05
CA HIS A 149 -6.47 -0.82 18.43
C HIS A 149 -5.61 0.44 18.18
N GLY A 150 -6.24 1.60 17.96
CA GLY A 150 -5.54 2.88 17.78
C GLY A 150 -4.84 3.04 16.42
N ILE A 151 -5.17 2.21 15.44
CA ILE A 151 -4.63 2.29 14.08
C ILE A 151 -5.65 2.99 13.17
N LEU A 152 -5.26 4.13 12.60
CA LEU A 152 -6.10 4.84 11.65
C LEU A 152 -6.23 4.01 10.36
N ALA A 153 -7.45 3.56 10.08
CA ALA A 153 -7.79 2.86 8.84
C ALA A 153 -8.69 3.73 7.96
N LYS A 154 -8.40 3.75 6.67
CA LYS A 154 -9.21 4.41 5.64
C LYS A 154 -9.67 3.37 4.64
N LEU A 155 -10.97 3.38 4.34
CA LEU A 155 -11.54 2.59 3.26
C LEU A 155 -11.55 3.44 1.99
N ARG A 156 -10.80 3.03 0.97
CA ARG A 156 -10.84 3.68 -0.34
C ARG A 156 -11.93 3.04 -1.19
N GLN A 157 -12.87 3.86 -1.64
CA GLN A 157 -13.81 3.44 -2.67
C GLN A 157 -13.16 3.67 -4.03
N SER A 158 -13.03 2.62 -4.83
CA SER A 158 -12.61 2.75 -6.22
C SER A 158 -13.76 3.34 -7.02
N ALA A 159 -13.54 4.50 -7.63
CA ALA A 159 -14.46 5.03 -8.64
C ALA A 159 -14.37 4.17 -9.93
N GLY A 160 -15.44 4.16 -10.72
CA GLY A 160 -15.41 3.52 -12.04
C GLY A 160 -15.53 1.99 -12.00
N GLN A 161 -16.20 1.43 -11.01
CA GLN A 161 -16.49 -0.01 -10.97
C GLN A 161 -17.37 -0.45 -12.14
N ASP A 162 -18.24 0.44 -12.60
CA ASP A 162 -19.21 0.20 -13.67
C ASP A 162 -18.59 0.29 -15.07
N ILE A 163 -17.36 0.79 -15.20
CA ILE A 163 -16.71 1.08 -16.50
C ILE A 163 -15.32 0.45 -16.62
N ASP A 164 -15.00 -0.56 -15.81
CA ASP A 164 -13.68 -1.22 -15.77
C ASP A 164 -12.48 -0.24 -15.68
N GLY A 165 -12.68 0.89 -15.00
CA GLY A 165 -11.66 1.93 -14.83
C GLY A 165 -10.63 1.63 -13.75
N GLY A 166 -10.69 0.46 -13.11
CA GLY A 166 -9.78 0.08 -12.04
C GLY A 166 -8.44 -0.45 -12.52
N CYS A 167 -7.46 -0.39 -11.64
CA CYS A 167 -6.10 -0.86 -11.91
C CYS A 167 -6.10 -2.34 -12.33
N GLY A 168 -5.58 -2.64 -13.52
CA GLY A 168 -5.49 -4.00 -14.07
C GLY A 168 -6.69 -4.47 -14.91
N GLN A 169 -7.86 -3.83 -14.83
CA GLN A 169 -9.06 -4.24 -15.57
C GLN A 169 -8.86 -4.13 -17.09
N LEU A 170 -8.34 -3.00 -17.59
CA LEU A 170 -8.04 -2.81 -19.02
C LEU A 170 -7.05 -3.85 -19.56
N ARG A 171 -6.04 -4.21 -18.76
CA ARG A 171 -5.06 -5.24 -19.17
C ARG A 171 -5.70 -6.62 -19.26
N ALA A 172 -6.60 -6.97 -18.35
CA ALA A 172 -7.29 -8.26 -18.38
C ALA A 172 -8.15 -8.41 -19.63
N ARG A 173 -8.87 -7.35 -20.05
CA ARG A 173 -9.64 -7.34 -21.31
C ARG A 173 -8.76 -7.53 -22.54
N SER A 174 -7.62 -6.87 -22.63
CA SER A 174 -6.73 -7.00 -23.77
C SER A 174 -6.16 -8.42 -23.91
N ILE A 175 -5.93 -9.13 -22.80
CA ILE A 175 -5.49 -10.53 -22.81
C ILE A 175 -6.65 -11.46 -23.21
N ALA A 176 -7.85 -11.25 -22.71
CA ALA A 176 -9.02 -12.05 -23.06
C ALA A 176 -9.47 -11.87 -24.52
N GLN A 177 -9.19 -10.72 -25.16
CA GLN A 177 -9.46 -10.46 -26.57
C GLN A 177 -8.37 -11.02 -27.51
N ALA A 178 -7.19 -11.36 -26.99
CA ALA A 178 -6.06 -11.91 -27.75
C ALA A 178 -5.94 -13.44 -27.65
N ALA A 179 -6.80 -14.12 -26.90
CA ALA A 179 -6.92 -15.55 -26.72
C ALA A 179 -8.12 -16.11 -27.48
#